data_0e357760325c37d36e50bca461563cbd
#
_entry.id   0e357760325c37d36e50bca461563cbd
#
_cell.length_a   1.000
_cell.length_b   1.000
_cell.length_c   1.000
_cell.angle_alpha   90.00
_cell.angle_beta   90.00
_cell.angle_gamma   90.00
#
_symmetry.space_group_name_H-M   'P 1'
#
loop_
_entity.id
_entity.type
_entity.pdbx_description
1 polymer ?
#
loop_
_entity_poly.entity_id
_entity_poly.type
_entity_poly.pdbx_seq_one_letter_code
_entity_poly.pdbx_strand_id
1 'polypeptide(L)'
;MRKLSLVLASLLAVAFSFATMPAKAGSHAIEACLITKTDINPFFVKMKEGAEARAQELGVKLSFFAGKIDGDHETQVRAVETCIASGAKGIL
;
A
#
# COMPACT_ATOMS: atom_id res chain seq x y z
N MET A 1 49.45 -44.83 32.34
CA MET A 1 49.34 -43.77 31.28
C MET A 1 47.94 -43.38 31.06
N ARG A 2 47.58 -42.25 31.56
CA ARG A 2 46.26 -41.75 31.38
C ARG A 2 46.23 -40.91 30.13
N LYS A 3 45.53 -41.39 29.12
CA LYS A 3 45.25 -40.58 27.95
C LYS A 3 44.11 -39.64 28.32
N LEU A 4 44.47 -38.39 28.54
CA LEU A 4 43.46 -37.35 28.59
C LEU A 4 42.90 -37.17 27.19
N SER A 5 41.73 -37.75 26.96
CA SER A 5 40.95 -37.38 25.79
C SER A 5 40.38 -35.99 26.03
N LEU A 6 41.06 -35.01 25.48
CA LEU A 6 40.49 -33.69 25.32
C LEU A 6 39.38 -33.81 24.30
N VAL A 7 38.19 -34.02 24.80
CA VAL A 7 37.00 -33.81 24.00
C VAL A 7 36.88 -32.30 23.81
N LEU A 8 37.42 -31.85 22.72
CA LEU A 8 37.11 -30.50 22.25
C LEU A 8 35.62 -30.49 21.89
N ALA A 9 34.80 -30.07 22.83
CA ALA A 9 33.45 -29.69 22.54
C ALA A 9 33.53 -28.43 21.69
N SER A 10 33.52 -28.61 20.39
CA SER A 10 33.31 -27.53 19.46
C SER A 10 31.87 -27.05 19.66
N LEU A 11 31.75 -26.04 20.52
CA LEU A 11 30.52 -25.26 20.55
C LEU A 11 30.44 -24.53 19.21
N LEU A 12 29.76 -25.15 18.27
CA LEU A 12 29.29 -24.45 17.07
C LEU A 12 28.23 -23.49 17.57
N ALA A 13 28.62 -22.28 17.91
CA ALA A 13 27.71 -21.17 18.05
C ALA A 13 27.20 -20.86 16.65
N VAL A 14 26.11 -21.51 16.28
CA VAL A 14 25.31 -21.07 15.12
C VAL A 14 24.74 -19.74 15.53
N ALA A 15 25.47 -18.69 15.19
CA ALA A 15 24.89 -17.34 15.22
C ALA A 15 23.75 -17.32 14.21
N PHE A 16 22.54 -17.56 14.70
CA PHE A 16 21.34 -17.27 13.96
C PHE A 16 21.30 -15.75 13.84
N SER A 17 21.94 -15.25 12.79
CA SER A 17 21.75 -13.88 12.36
C SER A 17 20.30 -13.78 11.92
N PHE A 18 19.44 -13.39 12.85
CA PHE A 18 18.16 -12.86 12.47
C PHE A 18 18.45 -11.60 11.65
N ALA A 19 18.46 -11.77 10.33
CA ALA A 19 18.39 -10.64 9.46
C ALA A 19 17.06 -9.95 9.78
N THR A 20 17.13 -8.90 10.58
CA THR A 20 16.02 -7.98 10.76
C THR A 20 15.78 -7.37 9.39
N MET A 21 14.84 -7.94 8.66
CA MET A 21 14.34 -7.26 7.46
C MET A 21 13.77 -5.92 7.93
N PRO A 22 14.28 -4.79 7.41
CA PRO A 22 13.67 -3.52 7.72
C PRO A 22 12.20 -3.64 7.30
N ALA A 23 11.29 -3.44 8.26
CA ALA A 23 9.88 -3.30 7.94
C ALA A 23 9.80 -2.26 6.83
N LYS A 24 9.30 -2.64 5.65
CA LYS A 24 9.13 -1.69 4.56
C LYS A 24 8.25 -0.58 5.10
N ALA A 25 8.82 0.63 5.25
CA ALA A 25 8.04 1.83 5.41
C ALA A 25 7.07 1.86 4.23
N GLY A 26 5.79 1.59 4.45
CA GLY A 26 4.80 1.47 3.38
C GLY A 26 3.86 0.27 3.50
N SER A 27 4.16 -0.75 4.35
CA SER A 27 3.20 -1.83 4.63
C SER A 27 1.91 -1.32 5.30
N HIS A 28 1.89 -0.06 5.76
CA HIS A 28 0.77 0.65 6.36
C HIS A 28 0.46 1.96 5.64
N ALA A 29 0.75 2.04 4.33
CA ALA A 29 0.38 3.21 3.55
C ALA A 29 -1.13 3.43 3.66
N ILE A 30 -1.53 4.66 3.92
CA ILE A 30 -2.94 5.06 3.91
C ILE A 30 -3.43 4.90 2.47
N GLU A 31 -4.52 4.17 2.31
CA GLU A 31 -5.22 4.07 1.04
C GLU A 31 -6.37 5.07 1.02
N ALA A 32 -6.49 5.79 -0.07
CA ALA A 32 -7.59 6.71 -0.34
C ALA A 32 -8.11 6.50 -1.75
N CYS A 33 -9.35 6.89 -1.98
CA CYS A 33 -9.97 6.85 -3.30
C CYS A 33 -10.37 8.25 -3.74
N LEU A 34 -10.21 8.53 -5.02
CA LEU A 34 -10.81 9.66 -5.69
C LEU A 34 -11.84 9.15 -6.69
N ILE A 35 -13.10 9.58 -6.53
CA ILE A 35 -14.21 9.17 -7.40
C ILE A 35 -14.77 10.41 -8.05
N THR A 36 -14.53 10.57 -9.34
CA THR A 36 -15.02 11.71 -10.10
C THR A 36 -16.28 11.36 -10.88
N LYS A 37 -16.96 12.39 -11.34
CA LYS A 37 -18.17 12.25 -12.13
C LYS A 37 -17.92 11.54 -13.45
N THR A 38 -16.84 11.93 -14.15
CA THR A 38 -16.33 11.25 -15.34
C THR A 38 -14.80 11.36 -15.41
N ASP A 39 -14.19 10.62 -16.31
CA ASP A 39 -12.77 10.71 -16.63
C ASP A 39 -12.47 11.38 -17.98
N ILE A 40 -13.50 11.80 -18.69
CA ILE A 40 -13.38 12.42 -20.02
C ILE A 40 -13.44 13.94 -19.99
N ASN A 41 -13.97 14.54 -18.92
CA ASN A 41 -14.01 15.98 -18.77
C ASN A 41 -12.64 16.49 -18.31
N PRO A 42 -12.01 17.46 -19.02
CA PRO A 42 -10.70 18.01 -18.66
C PRO A 42 -10.60 18.52 -17.21
N PHE A 43 -11.68 19.02 -16.65
CA PHE A 43 -11.73 19.44 -15.25
C PHE A 43 -11.41 18.26 -14.29
N PHE A 44 -12.04 17.13 -14.50
CA PHE A 44 -11.79 15.95 -13.65
C PHE A 44 -10.45 15.28 -13.94
N VAL A 45 -9.97 15.35 -15.19
CA VAL A 45 -8.62 14.91 -15.54
C VAL A 45 -7.56 15.69 -14.75
N LYS A 46 -7.69 17.02 -14.68
CA LYS A 46 -6.79 17.86 -13.88
C LYS A 46 -6.91 17.62 -12.38
N MET A 47 -8.09 17.36 -11.91
CA MET A 47 -8.32 16.97 -10.51
C MET A 47 -7.57 15.68 -10.16
N LYS A 48 -7.67 14.68 -11.01
CA LYS A 48 -6.93 13.41 -10.88
C LYS A 48 -5.43 13.64 -10.85
N GLU A 49 -4.89 14.37 -11.81
CA GLU A 49 -3.45 14.68 -11.89
C GLU A 49 -2.94 15.35 -10.61
N GLY A 50 -3.67 16.34 -10.11
CA GLY A 50 -3.33 17.03 -8.87
C GLY A 50 -3.39 16.12 -7.65
N ALA A 51 -4.42 15.29 -7.57
CA ALA A 51 -4.56 14.33 -6.48
C ALA A 51 -3.45 13.27 -6.49
N GLU A 52 -3.11 12.74 -7.65
CA GLU A 52 -2.01 11.77 -7.80
C GLU A 52 -0.67 12.37 -7.38
N ALA A 53 -0.36 13.60 -7.82
CA ALA A 53 0.88 14.28 -7.44
C ALA A 53 0.96 14.47 -5.92
N ARG A 54 -0.12 14.91 -5.30
CA ARG A 54 -0.15 15.12 -3.85
C ARG A 54 -0.10 13.80 -3.07
N ALA A 55 -0.76 12.77 -3.56
CA ALA A 55 -0.70 11.45 -2.95
C ALA A 55 0.73 10.90 -2.93
N GLN A 56 1.49 11.07 -4.00
CA GLN A 56 2.90 10.69 -4.06
C GLN A 56 3.74 11.43 -3.03
N GLU A 57 3.56 12.74 -2.89
CA GLU A 57 4.28 13.55 -1.89
C GLU A 57 4.00 13.08 -0.46
N LEU A 58 2.77 12.65 -0.18
CA LEU A 58 2.33 12.23 1.15
C LEU A 58 2.53 10.74 1.42
N GLY A 59 2.94 9.95 0.43
CA GLY A 59 3.03 8.51 0.55
C GLY A 59 1.66 7.81 0.66
N VAL A 60 0.62 8.43 0.13
CA VAL A 60 -0.74 7.88 0.09
C VAL A 60 -0.91 7.04 -1.17
N LYS A 61 -1.48 5.85 -1.02
CA LYS A 61 -1.88 5.03 -2.15
C LYS A 61 -3.26 5.49 -2.61
N LEU A 62 -3.30 6.16 -3.75
CA LEU A 62 -4.53 6.68 -4.33
C LEU A 62 -5.09 5.74 -5.40
N SER A 63 -6.33 5.32 -5.23
CA SER A 63 -7.11 4.65 -6.26
C SER A 63 -8.07 5.65 -6.91
N PHE A 64 -8.21 5.57 -8.21
CA PHE A 64 -9.05 6.47 -8.98
C PHE A 64 -10.18 5.71 -9.67
N PHE A 65 -11.38 6.23 -9.54
CA PHE A 65 -12.58 5.73 -10.20
C PHE A 65 -13.38 6.90 -10.79
N ALA A 66 -14.14 6.63 -11.82
CA ALA A 66 -15.00 7.61 -12.44
C ALA A 66 -16.27 6.97 -12.98
N GLY A 67 -17.34 7.73 -13.06
CA GLY A 67 -18.49 7.38 -13.86
C GLY A 67 -18.12 7.32 -15.34
N LYS A 68 -18.85 6.55 -16.12
CA LYS A 68 -18.63 6.42 -17.57
C LYS A 68 -19.05 7.68 -18.32
N ILE A 69 -20.10 8.30 -17.85
CA ILE A 69 -20.69 9.55 -18.37
C ILE A 69 -21.20 10.38 -17.19
N ASP A 70 -21.49 11.65 -17.45
CA ASP A 70 -22.19 12.49 -16.48
C ASP A 70 -23.53 11.85 -16.11
N GLY A 71 -23.80 11.78 -14.81
CA GLY A 71 -25.05 11.18 -14.30
C GLY A 71 -25.01 9.66 -14.11
N ASP A 72 -23.89 9.01 -14.37
CA ASP A 72 -23.69 7.59 -14.08
C ASP A 72 -23.46 7.36 -12.58
N HIS A 73 -24.49 7.52 -11.80
CA HIS A 73 -24.45 7.35 -10.36
C HIS A 73 -24.20 5.90 -9.94
N GLU A 74 -24.69 4.96 -10.73
CA GLU A 74 -24.52 3.54 -10.42
C GLU A 74 -23.05 3.13 -10.38
N THR A 75 -22.26 3.53 -11.37
CA THR A 75 -20.81 3.26 -11.39
C THR A 75 -20.10 3.96 -10.24
N GLN A 76 -20.49 5.19 -9.88
CA GLN A 76 -19.93 5.89 -8.74
C GLN A 76 -20.25 5.18 -7.41
N VAL A 77 -21.48 4.71 -7.24
CA VAL A 77 -21.86 3.94 -6.04
C VAL A 77 -21.03 2.66 -5.92
N ARG A 78 -20.87 1.92 -7.00
CA ARG A 78 -20.01 0.72 -7.02
C ARG A 78 -18.56 1.05 -6.67
N ALA A 79 -18.06 2.19 -7.13
CA ALA A 79 -16.72 2.64 -6.78
C ALA A 79 -16.59 2.92 -5.27
N VAL A 80 -17.58 3.57 -4.66
CA VAL A 80 -17.62 3.77 -3.20
C VAL A 80 -17.59 2.43 -2.47
N GLU A 81 -18.42 1.49 -2.87
CA GLU A 81 -18.48 0.15 -2.28
C GLU A 81 -17.13 -0.58 -2.41
N THR A 82 -16.49 -0.49 -3.57
CA THR A 82 -15.16 -1.05 -3.82
C THR A 82 -14.12 -0.42 -2.90
N CYS A 83 -14.13 0.89 -2.73
CA CYS A 83 -13.22 1.60 -1.83
C CYS A 83 -13.40 1.21 -0.37
N ILE A 84 -14.64 1.06 0.07
CA ILE A 84 -14.95 0.57 1.43
C ILE A 84 -14.42 -0.84 1.61
N ALA A 85 -14.68 -1.74 0.67
CA ALA A 85 -14.24 -3.12 0.72
C ALA A 85 -12.71 -3.25 0.69
N SER A 86 -12.01 -2.37 0.01
CA SER A 86 -10.54 -2.35 -0.03
C SER A 86 -9.88 -1.79 1.24
N GLY A 87 -10.66 -1.24 2.15
CA GLY A 87 -10.15 -0.65 3.38
C GLY A 87 -9.60 0.76 3.23
N ALA A 88 -10.05 1.50 2.20
CA ALA A 88 -9.68 2.91 2.04
C ALA A 88 -10.04 3.72 3.29
N LYS A 89 -9.13 4.59 3.71
CA LYS A 89 -9.29 5.45 4.89
C LYS A 89 -10.01 6.76 4.57
N GLY A 90 -10.07 7.12 3.31
CA GLY A 90 -10.77 8.30 2.82
C GLY A 90 -11.28 8.10 1.40
N ILE A 91 -12.42 8.73 1.13
CA ILE A 91 -13.05 8.76 -0.20
C ILE A 91 -13.35 10.22 -0.51
N LEU A 92 -12.88 10.68 -1.65
CA LEU A 92 -13.05 12.03 -2.18
C LEU A 92 -14.03 12.02 -3.35
#